data_b28629889a63bc749371432e3eb06159
#
_entry.id   b28629889a63bc749371432e3eb06159
#
_cell.length_a   1.000
_cell.length_b   1.000
_cell.length_c   1.000
_cell.angle_alpha   90.00
_cell.angle_beta   90.00
_cell.angle_gamma   90.00
#
_symmetry.space_group_name_H-M   'P 1'
#
loop_
_entity.id
_entity.type
_entity.pdbx_description
1 polymer ?
#
loop_
_entity_poly.entity_id
_entity_poly.type
_entity_poly.pdbx_seq_one_letter_code
_entity_poly.pdbx_strand_id
1 'polypeptide(L)'
;MIFDMSDVESKENIPQKKLISKYDFSQVFEGQINNEYHNNNSMVILGDSLDVLKKMKSKTVQLIFADAPYNIGKNFGNNLDKWKNVNDYVEWCKRWLDECFR
;
A
#
# COMPACT_ATOMS: atom_id res chain seq x y z
N MET A 1 -8.13 6.88 -0.05
CA MET A 1 -8.08 8.34 -0.22
C MET A 1 -6.63 8.72 -0.46
N ILE A 2 -6.34 9.26 -1.62
CA ILE A 2 -5.00 9.76 -1.96
C ILE A 2 -4.97 11.20 -1.51
N PHE A 3 -4.14 11.51 -0.52
CA PHE A 3 -3.86 12.88 -0.13
C PHE A 3 -2.77 13.43 -1.06
N ASP A 4 -3.14 14.34 -1.95
CA ASP A 4 -2.19 15.13 -2.70
C ASP A 4 -1.84 16.37 -1.86
N MET A 5 -0.62 16.40 -1.34
CA MET A 5 -0.10 17.53 -0.55
C MET A 5 0.08 18.81 -1.37
N SER A 6 -0.11 18.77 -2.70
CA SER A 6 -0.08 19.96 -3.57
C SER A 6 -1.32 20.85 -3.40
N ASP A 7 -2.43 20.32 -2.86
CA ASP A 7 -3.67 21.04 -2.58
C ASP A 7 -3.65 21.80 -1.25
N VAL A 8 -2.61 21.64 -0.44
CA VAL A 8 -2.43 22.45 0.76
C VAL A 8 -1.81 23.78 0.35
N GLU A 9 -2.65 24.79 0.10
CA GLU A 9 -2.18 26.18 -0.03
C GLU A 9 -1.51 26.62 1.28
N SER A 10 -0.20 26.41 1.39
CA SER A 10 0.56 27.15 2.35
C SER A 10 0.72 28.58 1.85
N LYS A 11 0.24 29.55 2.61
CA LYS A 11 0.40 30.98 2.34
C LYS A 11 1.84 31.48 2.42
N GLU A 12 2.80 30.59 2.59
CA GLU A 12 4.22 30.90 2.54
C GLU A 12 4.75 30.65 1.14
N ASN A 13 5.40 31.67 0.57
CA ASN A 13 6.11 31.63 -0.71
C ASN A 13 7.28 30.61 -0.68
N ILE A 14 6.96 29.31 -0.64
CA ILE A 14 7.93 28.26 -0.87
C ILE A 14 8.06 28.11 -2.39
N PRO A 15 9.27 28.28 -2.98
CA PRO A 15 9.46 28.10 -4.41
C PRO A 15 8.96 26.71 -4.84
N GLN A 16 7.95 26.65 -5.71
CA GLN A 16 7.32 25.41 -6.18
C GLN A 16 8.33 24.35 -6.68
N LYS A 17 9.50 24.77 -7.11
CA LYS A 17 10.60 23.89 -7.54
C LYS A 17 11.20 23.02 -6.43
N LYS A 18 11.00 23.33 -5.15
CA LYS A 18 11.56 22.56 -4.01
C LYS A 18 10.61 21.48 -3.48
N LEU A 19 9.32 21.52 -3.85
CA LEU A 19 8.28 20.59 -3.36
C LEU A 19 8.10 19.35 -4.23
N ILE A 20 8.69 19.29 -5.42
CA ILE A 20 8.53 18.18 -6.37
C ILE A 20 9.89 17.51 -6.57
N SER A 21 10.49 17.01 -5.52
CA SER A 21 11.52 16.00 -5.70
C SER A 21 10.83 14.69 -6.06
N LYS A 22 11.12 14.18 -7.24
CA LYS A 22 10.65 12.86 -7.68
C LYS A 22 11.13 11.82 -6.66
N TYR A 23 10.17 11.12 -6.03
CA TYR A 23 10.50 10.04 -5.11
C TYR A 23 11.03 8.84 -5.88
N ASP A 24 12.12 8.26 -5.41
CA ASP A 24 12.69 7.05 -6.00
C ASP A 24 12.10 5.80 -5.37
N PHE A 25 11.08 5.24 -6.02
CA PHE A 25 10.40 4.02 -5.55
C PHE A 25 11.28 2.77 -5.59
N SER A 26 12.43 2.78 -6.29
CA SER A 26 13.38 1.67 -6.26
C SER A 26 14.01 1.46 -4.87
N GLN A 27 13.94 2.46 -4.01
CA GLN A 27 14.36 2.34 -2.62
C GLN A 27 13.39 1.52 -1.77
N VAL A 28 12.16 1.36 -2.21
CA VAL A 28 11.10 0.65 -1.47
C VAL A 28 10.98 -0.80 -1.90
N PHE A 29 11.19 -1.11 -3.18
CA PHE A 29 10.94 -2.43 -3.73
C PHE A 29 12.21 -3.15 -4.16
N GLU A 30 12.19 -4.48 -4.02
CA GLU A 30 13.16 -5.38 -4.62
C GLU A 30 12.61 -5.91 -5.94
N GLY A 31 13.31 -5.63 -7.04
CA GLY A 31 12.92 -6.07 -8.36
C GLY A 31 11.78 -5.27 -8.98
N GLN A 32 11.19 -5.85 -10.02
CA GLN A 32 10.15 -5.20 -10.80
C GLN A 32 8.76 -5.41 -10.18
N ILE A 33 7.98 -4.35 -10.12
CA ILE A 33 6.56 -4.37 -9.76
C ILE A 33 5.74 -4.25 -11.04
N ASN A 34 4.80 -5.17 -11.24
CA ASN A 34 3.86 -5.15 -12.34
C ASN A 34 2.55 -4.46 -11.95
N ASN A 35 1.78 -4.01 -12.94
CA ASN A 35 0.48 -3.35 -12.74
C ASN A 35 0.55 -2.18 -11.77
N GLU A 36 1.59 -1.37 -11.89
CA GLU A 36 1.78 -0.18 -11.10
C GLU A 36 1.51 1.09 -11.93
N TYR A 37 0.99 2.09 -11.25
CA TYR A 37 0.80 3.44 -11.76
C TYR A 37 1.44 4.39 -10.76
N HIS A 38 2.32 5.26 -11.22
CA HIS A 38 2.98 6.19 -10.32
C HIS A 38 3.11 7.59 -10.93
N ASN A 39 3.14 8.57 -10.06
CA ASN A 39 3.59 9.91 -10.35
C ASN A 39 4.87 10.20 -9.56
N ASN A 40 5.23 11.47 -9.38
CA ASN A 40 6.46 11.84 -8.69
C ASN A 40 6.50 11.39 -7.21
N ASN A 41 5.35 11.29 -6.53
CA ASN A 41 5.26 11.14 -5.07
C ASN A 41 4.37 9.99 -4.62
N SER A 42 3.63 9.36 -5.51
CA SER A 42 2.70 8.29 -5.17
C SER A 42 2.74 7.16 -6.17
N MET A 43 2.45 5.97 -5.69
CA MET A 43 2.34 4.77 -6.50
C MET A 43 1.08 4.00 -6.11
N VAL A 44 0.35 3.52 -7.11
CA VAL A 44 -0.79 2.60 -6.93
C VAL A 44 -0.46 1.30 -7.62
N ILE A 45 -0.67 0.20 -6.94
CA ILE A 45 -0.40 -1.14 -7.46
C ILE A 45 -1.70 -1.95 -7.41
N LEU A 46 -2.09 -2.54 -8.52
CA LEU A 46 -3.20 -3.46 -8.60
C LEU A 46 -2.67 -4.90 -8.51
N GLY A 47 -3.00 -5.61 -7.43
CA GLY A 47 -2.55 -6.98 -7.23
C GLY A 47 -2.86 -7.51 -5.84
N ASP A 48 -2.42 -8.72 -5.57
CA ASP A 48 -2.46 -9.29 -4.22
C ASP A 48 -1.50 -8.55 -3.31
N SER A 49 -2.02 -8.02 -2.20
CA SER A 49 -1.23 -7.19 -1.28
C SER A 49 -0.08 -7.97 -0.62
N LEU A 50 -0.28 -9.25 -0.33
CA LEU A 50 0.78 -10.08 0.26
C LEU A 50 1.95 -10.27 -0.70
N ASP A 51 1.68 -10.48 -1.99
CA ASP A 51 2.73 -10.60 -3.00
C ASP A 51 3.51 -9.30 -3.18
N VAL A 52 2.82 -8.16 -3.13
CA VAL A 52 3.45 -6.84 -3.20
C VAL A 52 4.29 -6.58 -1.94
N LEU A 53 3.74 -6.82 -0.75
CA LEU A 53 4.44 -6.62 0.52
C LEU A 53 5.73 -7.43 0.61
N LYS A 54 5.75 -8.67 0.12
CA LYS A 54 6.96 -9.50 0.08
C LYS A 54 8.09 -8.90 -0.76
N LYS A 55 7.74 -8.09 -1.76
CA LYS A 55 8.73 -7.39 -2.60
C LYS A 55 9.20 -6.07 -2.00
N MET A 56 8.57 -5.59 -0.93
CA MET A 56 9.01 -4.38 -0.25
C MET A 56 10.24 -4.66 0.61
N LYS A 57 11.17 -3.73 0.57
CA LYS A 57 12.34 -3.75 1.45
C LYS A 57 11.92 -3.45 2.88
N SER A 58 12.58 -4.07 3.83
CA SER A 58 12.34 -3.83 5.26
C SER A 58 12.65 -2.39 5.65
N LYS A 59 11.89 -1.86 6.62
CA LYS A 59 12.12 -0.53 7.22
C LYS A 59 12.02 0.64 6.25
N THR A 60 11.13 0.53 5.25
CA THR A 60 10.95 1.57 4.23
C THR A 60 9.69 2.39 4.39
N VAL A 61 8.77 1.97 5.28
CA VAL A 61 7.46 2.59 5.45
C VAL A 61 7.27 3.01 6.92
N GLN A 62 6.80 4.22 7.14
CA GLN A 62 6.57 4.78 8.48
C GLN A 62 5.15 4.52 9.01
N LEU A 63 4.18 4.38 8.12
CA LEU A 63 2.78 4.17 8.46
C LEU A 63 2.14 3.23 7.46
N ILE A 64 1.36 2.28 7.96
CA ILE A 64 0.53 1.39 7.16
C ILE A 64 -0.92 1.58 7.57
N PHE A 65 -1.78 1.78 6.57
CA PHE A 65 -3.22 1.77 6.74
C PHE A 65 -3.78 0.60 5.94
N ALA A 66 -4.43 -0.35 6.61
CA ALA A 66 -4.95 -1.55 5.98
C ALA A 66 -6.46 -1.65 6.14
N ASP A 67 -7.18 -1.70 5.02
CA ASP A 67 -8.60 -2.03 4.95
C ASP A 67 -8.73 -3.46 4.39
N ALA A 68 -8.42 -4.43 5.23
CA ALA A 68 -8.41 -5.84 4.87
C ALA A 68 -9.80 -6.47 4.95
N PRO A 69 -10.07 -7.59 4.24
CA PRO A 69 -11.31 -8.35 4.37
C PRO A 69 -11.63 -8.73 5.82
N TYR A 70 -12.90 -8.63 6.21
CA TYR A 70 -13.36 -8.81 7.60
C TYR A 70 -13.91 -10.21 7.91
N ASN A 71 -13.93 -11.10 6.93
CA ASN A 71 -14.54 -12.44 7.07
C ASN A 71 -16.03 -12.42 7.44
N ILE A 72 -16.78 -11.50 6.84
CA ILE A 72 -18.22 -11.33 7.10
C ILE A 72 -19.12 -11.97 6.04
N GLY A 73 -18.56 -12.64 5.03
CA GLY A 73 -19.30 -13.30 3.97
C GLY A 73 -19.89 -12.37 2.91
N LYS A 74 -19.41 -11.14 2.82
CA LYS A 74 -19.85 -10.18 1.81
C LYS A 74 -19.21 -10.46 0.45
N ASN A 75 -20.02 -10.45 -0.61
CA ASN A 75 -19.54 -10.61 -1.97
C ASN A 75 -19.15 -9.24 -2.56
N PHE A 76 -17.89 -9.09 -2.92
CA PHE A 76 -17.35 -7.88 -3.56
C PHE A 76 -17.16 -8.04 -5.08
N GLY A 77 -17.84 -9.00 -5.70
CA GLY A 77 -17.78 -9.27 -7.13
C GLY A 77 -16.84 -10.42 -7.47
N ASN A 78 -15.54 -10.24 -7.33
CA ASN A 78 -14.55 -11.25 -7.68
C ASN A 78 -14.17 -12.19 -6.54
N ASN A 79 -14.34 -11.78 -5.30
CA ASN A 79 -13.97 -12.54 -4.12
C ASN A 79 -15.07 -12.48 -3.06
N LEU A 80 -15.39 -13.65 -2.51
CA LEU A 80 -16.22 -13.75 -1.33
C LEU A 80 -15.34 -13.55 -0.09
N ASP A 81 -15.68 -12.54 0.72
CA ASP A 81 -15.05 -12.26 2.01
C ASP A 81 -15.44 -13.32 3.06
N LYS A 82 -15.02 -14.56 2.80
CA LYS A 82 -15.34 -15.70 3.66
C LYS A 82 -14.26 -16.78 3.59
N TRP A 83 -13.80 -17.20 4.75
CA TRP A 83 -12.93 -18.36 4.93
C TRP A 83 -13.73 -19.56 5.44
N LYS A 84 -13.23 -20.77 5.21
CA LYS A 84 -13.87 -22.02 5.65
C LYS A 84 -14.03 -22.07 7.17
N ASN A 85 -13.04 -21.59 7.89
CA ASN A 85 -13.03 -21.51 9.33
C ASN A 85 -12.23 -20.29 9.82
N VAL A 86 -12.41 -19.94 11.09
CA VAL A 86 -11.76 -18.78 11.71
C VAL A 86 -10.22 -18.94 11.73
N ASN A 87 -9.72 -20.14 11.92
CA ASN A 87 -8.27 -20.38 11.97
C ASN A 87 -7.59 -20.06 10.63
N ASP A 88 -8.21 -20.42 9.49
CA ASP A 88 -7.69 -20.09 8.17
C ASP A 88 -7.64 -18.58 7.95
N TYR A 89 -8.66 -17.86 8.41
CA TYR A 89 -8.69 -16.39 8.36
C TYR A 89 -7.58 -15.78 9.22
N VAL A 90 -7.41 -16.25 10.44
CA VAL A 90 -6.36 -15.78 11.36
C VAL A 90 -4.97 -16.04 10.79
N GLU A 91 -4.72 -17.23 10.23
CA GLU A 91 -3.45 -17.54 9.59
C GLU A 91 -3.16 -16.67 8.37
N TRP A 92 -4.20 -16.35 7.58
CA TRP A 92 -4.08 -15.40 6.48
C TRP A 92 -3.75 -14.00 7.01
N CYS A 93 -4.40 -13.53 8.07
CA CYS A 93 -4.11 -12.24 8.69
C CYS A 93 -2.65 -12.16 9.19
N LYS A 94 -2.17 -13.20 9.86
CA LYS A 94 -0.79 -13.24 10.34
C LYS A 94 0.21 -13.07 9.21
N ARG A 95 0.01 -13.70 8.07
CA ARG A 95 0.94 -13.63 6.94
C ARG A 95 1.16 -12.22 6.43
N TRP A 96 0.08 -11.46 6.20
CA TRP A 96 0.26 -10.09 5.72
C TRP A 96 0.66 -9.11 6.83
N LEU A 97 0.24 -9.35 8.08
CA LEU A 97 0.70 -8.56 9.22
C LEU A 97 2.21 -8.71 9.44
N ASP A 98 2.74 -9.93 9.36
CA ASP A 98 4.18 -10.17 9.48
C ASP A 98 4.99 -9.38 8.44
N GLU A 99 4.49 -9.32 7.20
CA GLU A 99 5.11 -8.50 6.17
C GLU A 99 5.00 -6.98 6.46
N CYS A 100 3.91 -6.54 7.06
CA CYS A 100 3.75 -5.15 7.48
C CYS A 100 4.72 -4.73 8.58
N PHE A 101 5.05 -5.63 9.49
CA PHE A 101 5.98 -5.35 10.60
C PHE A 101 7.46 -5.39 10.19
N ARG A 102 7.75 -5.93 9.08
CA ARG A 102 9.12 -6.03 8.58
C ARG A 102 9.71 -4.69 8.17
#